data_4e3adabee652c7baff52aa97263b4990
#
_entry.id   4e3adabee652c7baff52aa97263b4990
#
_cell.length_a   1.000
_cell.length_b   1.000
_cell.length_c   1.000
_cell.angle_alpha   90.00
_cell.angle_beta   90.00
_cell.angle_gamma   90.00
#
_symmetry.space_group_name_H-M   'P 1'
#
loop_
_entity.id
_entity.type
_entity.pdbx_description
1 polymer ?
#
loop_
_entity_poly.entity_id
_entity_poly.type
_entity_poly.pdbx_seq_one_letter_code
_entity_poly.pdbx_strand_id
1 'polypeptide(L)'
;MNEILKNPANKLIAIDLDGTLCTGKFWVAEPEPLKDRIEFVNNLYKKGAHIIIWTARNKIHFIKTFDWLEKYNVMYHGIAMGKKIGADLYIDDKCVNINDIKEL
;
A
#
# COMPACT_ATOMS: atom_id res chain seq x y z
N MET A 1 16.51 -3.77 -10.62
CA MET A 1 15.69 -3.29 -9.50
C MET A 1 15.47 -1.79 -9.59
N ASN A 2 14.31 -1.31 -9.16
CA ASN A 2 13.98 0.10 -9.11
C ASN A 2 14.91 0.83 -8.11
N GLU A 3 15.48 1.97 -8.52
CA GLU A 3 16.42 2.71 -7.68
C GLU A 3 15.78 3.20 -6.38
N ILE A 4 14.50 3.58 -6.42
CA ILE A 4 13.78 4.03 -5.24
C ILE A 4 13.64 2.88 -4.23
N LEU A 5 13.39 1.67 -4.70
CA LEU A 5 13.26 0.51 -3.82
C LEU A 5 14.61 0.11 -3.21
N LYS A 6 15.71 0.36 -3.90
CA LYS A 6 17.06 0.14 -3.35
C LYS A 6 17.40 1.13 -2.25
N ASN A 7 16.93 2.37 -2.38
CA ASN A 7 17.26 3.45 -1.46
C ASN A 7 16.03 4.31 -1.20
N PRO A 8 15.06 3.77 -0.43
CA PRO A 8 13.75 4.39 -0.27
C PRO A 8 13.68 5.54 0.72
N ALA A 9 14.73 5.80 1.48
CA ALA A 9 14.73 6.85 2.50
C ALA A 9 14.29 8.20 1.93
N ASN A 10 13.34 8.85 2.59
CA ASN A 10 12.77 10.15 2.22
C ASN A 10 12.02 10.16 0.88
N LYS A 11 11.74 9.01 0.31
CA LYS A 11 10.92 8.93 -0.91
C LYS A 11 9.46 8.77 -0.55
N LEU A 12 8.59 9.42 -1.30
CA LEU A 12 7.15 9.29 -1.14
C LEU A 12 6.67 8.14 -2.03
N ILE A 13 6.18 7.08 -1.39
CA ILE A 13 5.73 5.88 -2.08
C ILE A 13 4.24 5.68 -1.84
N ALA A 14 3.47 5.65 -2.92
CA ALA A 14 2.04 5.40 -2.87
C ALA A 14 1.80 3.92 -3.09
N ILE A 15 1.12 3.29 -2.15
CA ILE A 15 0.83 1.86 -2.16
C ILE A 15 -0.66 1.66 -2.36
N ASP A 16 -1.04 0.95 -3.41
CA ASP A 16 -2.42 0.56 -3.64
C ASP A 16 -2.85 -0.49 -2.60
N LEU A 17 -4.15 -0.53 -2.31
CA LEU A 17 -4.69 -1.43 -1.29
C LEU A 17 -5.28 -2.70 -1.92
N ASP A 18 -6.41 -2.55 -2.62
CA ASP A 18 -7.14 -3.70 -3.16
C ASP A 18 -6.38 -4.34 -4.32
N GLY A 19 -6.07 -5.62 -4.19
CA GLY A 19 -5.28 -6.36 -5.17
C GLY A 19 -3.78 -6.26 -4.95
N THR A 20 -3.32 -5.39 -4.05
CA THR A 20 -1.89 -5.20 -3.76
C THR A 20 -1.55 -5.67 -2.35
N LEU A 21 -2.24 -5.18 -1.33
CA LEU A 21 -2.02 -5.59 0.06
C LEU A 21 -3.05 -6.61 0.55
N CYS A 22 -4.13 -6.77 -0.17
CA CYS A 22 -5.20 -7.70 0.17
C CYS A 22 -5.87 -8.27 -1.07
N THR A 23 -6.61 -9.36 -0.88
CA THR A 23 -7.42 -9.98 -1.92
C THR A 23 -8.89 -9.89 -1.55
N GLY A 24 -9.76 -10.17 -2.54
CA GLY A 24 -11.20 -10.20 -2.33
C GLY A 24 -11.84 -8.84 -2.54
N LYS A 25 -13.13 -8.80 -2.29
CA LYS A 25 -13.95 -7.61 -2.50
C LYS A 25 -14.43 -7.09 -1.15
N PHE A 26 -13.96 -5.92 -0.76
CA PHE A 26 -14.23 -5.37 0.57
C PHE A 26 -15.73 -5.15 0.85
N TRP A 27 -16.54 -5.03 -0.19
CA TRP A 27 -17.99 -4.85 -0.04
C TRP A 27 -18.75 -6.16 0.12
N VAL A 28 -18.07 -7.30 -0.04
CA VAL A 28 -18.65 -8.63 0.16
C VAL A 28 -18.27 -9.19 1.52
N ALA A 29 -16.99 -9.15 1.83
CA ALA A 29 -16.44 -9.67 3.09
C ALA A 29 -15.13 -8.96 3.42
N GLU A 30 -14.61 -9.17 4.63
CA GLU A 30 -13.33 -8.61 5.01
C GLU A 30 -12.24 -9.16 4.07
N PRO A 31 -11.45 -8.28 3.43
CA PRO A 31 -10.37 -8.73 2.55
C PRO A 31 -9.31 -9.54 3.27
N GLU A 32 -8.76 -10.54 2.58
CA GLU A 32 -7.66 -11.34 3.10
C GLU A 32 -6.34 -10.59 2.97
N PRO A 33 -5.53 -10.50 4.03
CA PRO A 33 -4.24 -9.82 3.95
C PRO A 33 -3.22 -10.64 3.17
N LEU A 34 -2.42 -9.95 2.35
CA LEU A 34 -1.26 -10.53 1.67
C LEU A 34 -0.03 -10.22 2.51
N LYS A 35 0.26 -11.10 3.47
CA LYS A 35 1.23 -10.83 4.53
C LYS A 35 2.63 -10.49 4.04
N ASP A 36 3.10 -11.16 3.00
CA ASP A 36 4.43 -10.90 2.43
C ASP A 36 4.53 -9.47 1.89
N ARG A 37 3.46 -8.99 1.28
CA ARG A 37 3.42 -7.65 0.70
C ARG A 37 3.32 -6.59 1.78
N ILE A 38 2.56 -6.86 2.83
CA ILE A 38 2.49 -5.97 4.00
C ILE A 38 3.87 -5.87 4.64
N GLU A 39 4.56 -6.98 4.81
CA GLU A 39 5.92 -7.00 5.36
C GLU A 39 6.87 -6.18 4.50
N PHE A 40 6.78 -6.32 3.18
CA PHE A 40 7.60 -5.55 2.24
C PHE A 40 7.37 -4.04 2.42
N VAL A 41 6.13 -3.60 2.47
CA VAL A 41 5.76 -2.19 2.69
C VAL A 41 6.26 -1.71 4.05
N ASN A 42 6.08 -2.52 5.09
CA ASN A 42 6.54 -2.17 6.44
C ASN A 42 8.06 -2.01 6.48
N ASN A 43 8.79 -2.80 5.72
CA ASN A 43 10.24 -2.66 5.61
C ASN A 43 10.63 -1.36 4.91
N LEU A 44 9.90 -0.93 3.89
CA LEU A 44 10.12 0.37 3.27
C LEU A 44 9.88 1.51 4.27
N TYR A 45 8.82 1.41 5.06
CA TYR A 45 8.55 2.37 6.13
C TYR A 45 9.72 2.45 7.10
N LYS A 46 10.21 1.31 7.57
CA LYS A 46 11.34 1.24 8.52
C LYS A 46 12.63 1.80 7.94
N LYS A 47 12.79 1.76 6.63
CA LYS A 47 13.96 2.32 5.94
C LYS A 47 13.84 3.82 5.69
N GLY A 48 12.79 4.45 6.18
CA GLY A 48 12.61 5.90 6.08
C GLY A 48 11.77 6.38 4.91
N ALA A 49 11.12 5.50 4.18
CA ALA A 49 10.19 5.92 3.15
C ALA A 49 8.94 6.54 3.77
N HIS A 50 8.32 7.49 3.07
CA HIS A 50 7.03 8.03 3.42
C HIS A 50 5.96 7.24 2.67
N ILE A 51 5.15 6.50 3.39
CA ILE A 51 4.17 5.58 2.82
C ILE A 51 2.77 6.18 2.85
N ILE A 52 2.15 6.29 1.70
CA ILE A 52 0.75 6.69 1.59
C ILE A 52 -0.02 5.52 1.00
N ILE A 53 -1.03 5.06 1.72
CA ILE A 53 -1.96 4.08 1.18
C ILE A 53 -2.90 4.83 0.25
N TRP A 54 -2.91 4.43 -1.01
CA TRP A 54 -3.76 5.03 -2.02
C TRP A 54 -4.81 4.01 -2.45
N THR A 55 -6.08 4.41 -2.44
CA THR A 55 -7.17 3.50 -2.80
C THR A 55 -8.25 4.24 -3.57
N ALA A 56 -8.85 3.56 -4.54
CA ALA A 56 -10.00 4.08 -5.28
C ALA A 56 -11.29 4.02 -4.48
N ARG A 57 -11.27 3.41 -3.28
CA ARG A 57 -12.46 3.34 -2.42
C ARG A 57 -12.99 4.73 -2.12
N ASN A 58 -14.33 4.85 -2.06
CA ASN A 58 -14.98 6.10 -1.68
C ASN A 58 -14.70 6.43 -0.20
N LYS A 59 -14.67 7.73 0.12
CA LYS A 59 -14.41 8.24 1.47
C LYS A 59 -15.36 7.67 2.53
N ILE A 60 -16.58 7.27 2.16
CA ILE A 60 -17.53 6.69 3.11
C ILE A 60 -17.02 5.38 3.71
N HIS A 61 -16.02 4.77 3.08
CA HIS A 61 -15.38 3.54 3.57
C HIS A 61 -14.12 3.79 4.36
N PHE A 62 -13.88 5.03 4.80
CA PHE A 62 -12.63 5.39 5.51
C PHE A 62 -12.43 4.56 6.77
N ILE A 63 -13.43 4.52 7.64
CA ILE A 63 -13.30 3.81 8.93
C ILE A 63 -13.02 2.32 8.70
N LYS A 64 -13.74 1.71 7.77
CA LYS A 64 -13.53 0.30 7.44
C LYS A 64 -12.11 0.05 6.91
N THR A 65 -11.61 0.95 6.08
CA THR A 65 -10.27 0.85 5.50
C THR A 65 -9.21 1.06 6.58
N PHE A 66 -9.37 2.08 7.41
CA PHE A 66 -8.48 2.38 8.52
C PHE A 66 -8.41 1.19 9.49
N ASP A 67 -9.55 0.66 9.89
CA ASP A 67 -9.61 -0.46 10.83
C ASP A 67 -8.90 -1.70 10.28
N TRP A 68 -9.05 -1.96 8.97
CA TRP A 68 -8.37 -3.08 8.33
C TRP A 68 -6.84 -2.90 8.36
N LEU A 69 -6.37 -1.70 8.03
CA LEU A 69 -4.93 -1.40 8.04
C LEU A 69 -4.34 -1.55 9.44
N GLU A 70 -5.07 -1.09 10.47
CA GLU A 70 -4.64 -1.21 11.87
C GLU A 70 -4.64 -2.67 12.32
N LYS A 71 -5.68 -3.42 11.95
CA LYS A 71 -5.83 -4.83 12.32
C LYS A 71 -4.66 -5.67 11.84
N TYR A 72 -4.18 -5.41 10.62
CA TYR A 72 -3.10 -6.19 10.00
C TYR A 72 -1.74 -5.53 10.11
N ASN A 73 -1.62 -4.51 10.95
CA ASN A 73 -0.34 -3.86 11.29
C ASN A 73 0.39 -3.29 10.08
N VAL A 74 -0.34 -2.70 9.15
CA VAL A 74 0.26 -1.98 8.03
C VAL A 74 0.84 -0.66 8.55
N MET A 75 2.10 -0.40 8.25
CA MET A 75 2.78 0.84 8.65
C MET A 75 2.68 1.86 7.52
N TYR A 76 2.08 3.01 7.81
CA TYR A 76 1.87 4.06 6.80
C TYR A 76 1.78 5.43 7.47
N HIS A 77 1.89 6.49 6.66
CA HIS A 77 1.82 7.86 7.14
C HIS A 77 0.48 8.52 6.86
N GLY A 78 -0.22 8.07 5.83
CA GLY A 78 -1.52 8.63 5.47
C GLY A 78 -2.29 7.76 4.50
N ILE A 79 -3.55 8.12 4.28
CA ILE A 79 -4.46 7.43 3.37
C ILE A 79 -5.05 8.45 2.40
N ALA A 80 -4.93 8.19 1.10
CA ALA A 80 -5.55 8.98 0.04
C ALA A 80 -6.66 8.15 -0.60
N MET A 81 -7.89 8.63 -0.53
CA MET A 81 -9.05 7.91 -1.04
C MET A 81 -9.66 8.60 -2.24
N GLY A 82 -9.94 7.81 -3.28
CA GLY A 82 -10.66 8.27 -4.47
C GLY A 82 -9.86 9.12 -5.43
N LYS A 83 -8.62 9.48 -5.11
CA LYS A 83 -7.79 10.34 -5.95
C LYS A 83 -6.37 9.82 -6.02
N LYS A 84 -5.78 9.92 -7.21
CA LYS A 84 -4.35 9.66 -7.37
C LYS A 84 -3.58 10.89 -6.88
N ILE A 85 -2.58 10.66 -6.04
CA ILE A 85 -1.71 11.71 -5.50
C ILE A 85 -0.38 11.73 -6.24
N GLY A 86 0.38 12.83 -6.12
CA GLY A 86 1.76 12.87 -6.57
C GLY A 86 2.65 12.06 -5.64
N ALA A 87 3.48 11.20 -6.19
CA ALA A 87 4.41 10.39 -5.41
C ALA A 87 5.66 10.10 -6.24
N ASP A 88 6.75 9.72 -5.56
CA ASP A 88 7.98 9.31 -6.24
C ASP A 88 7.80 7.95 -6.90
N LEU A 89 6.96 7.10 -6.33
CA LEU A 89 6.72 5.75 -6.84
C LEU A 89 5.31 5.32 -6.47
N TYR A 90 4.64 4.63 -7.41
CA TYR A 90 3.34 3.99 -7.19
C TYR A 90 3.53 2.49 -7.28
N ILE A 91 3.18 1.78 -6.22
CA ILE A 91 3.22 0.32 -6.20
C ILE A 91 1.79 -0.18 -6.27
N ASP A 92 1.42 -0.76 -7.41
CA ASP A 92 0.10 -1.35 -7.65
C ASP A 92 0.23 -2.44 -8.72
N ASP A 93 -0.89 -2.89 -9.24
CA ASP A 93 -0.91 -3.92 -10.28
C ASP A 93 -0.70 -3.36 -11.70
N LYS A 94 -0.49 -2.04 -11.85
CA LYS A 94 -0.39 -1.38 -13.15
C LYS A 94 0.92 -0.64 -13.37
N CYS A 95 1.45 0.02 -12.35
CA CYS A 95 2.68 0.84 -12.47
C CYS A 95 3.91 0.00 -12.19
N VAL A 96 4.27 -0.17 -10.90
CA VAL A 96 5.25 -1.18 -10.51
C VAL A 96 4.44 -2.34 -9.96
N ASN A 97 4.32 -3.41 -10.73
CA ASN A 97 3.49 -4.53 -10.33
C ASN A 97 4.12 -5.23 -9.13
N ILE A 98 3.37 -5.31 -8.04
CA ILE A 98 3.84 -5.93 -6.80
C ILE A 98 4.26 -7.38 -7.03
N ASN A 99 3.65 -8.06 -8.01
CA ASN A 99 3.97 -9.44 -8.33
C ASN A 99 5.36 -9.61 -8.95
N ASP A 100 5.92 -8.52 -9.52
CA ASP A 100 7.23 -8.52 -10.16
C ASP A 100 8.35 -8.09 -9.22
N ILE A 101 8.02 -7.78 -7.96
CA ILE A 101 9.01 -7.38 -6.96
C ILE A 101 9.59 -8.63 -6.33
N LYS A 102 10.83 -8.92 -6.67
CA LYS A 102 11.52 -10.16 -6.25
C LYS A 102 11.97 -10.15 -4.80
N GLU A 103 11.97 -9.00 -4.16
CA GLU A 103 12.42 -8.83 -2.78
C GLU A 103 11.37 -9.22 -1.75
N LEU A 104 10.18 -9.53 -2.21
CA LEU A 104 9.10 -9.98 -1.32
C LEU A 104 9.42 -11.30 -0.64
#